data_ed36466e90c773dd741589c37a81c002
#
_entry.id   ed36466e90c773dd741589c37a81c002
#
_cell.length_a   1.000
_cell.length_b   1.000
_cell.length_c   1.000
_cell.angle_alpha   90.00
_cell.angle_beta   90.00
_cell.angle_gamma   90.00
#
_symmetry.space_group_name_H-M   'P 1'
#
loop_
_entity.id
_entity.type
_entity.pdbx_description
1 polymer ?
#
loop_
_entity_poly.entity_id
_entity_poly.type
_entity_poly.pdbx_seq_one_letter_code
_entity_poly.pdbx_strand_id
1 'polypeptide(L)'
;MPADERYYANMPASVFARPSFWSEIYWPLIHGDHARATAAMTKFARLPDALAGRTIDLIHCNHFFCIPAARNLSATAPLVIETQDVQALQYDLRNEGIFVIPPRATYDELLETELEFLRMADLLVHLNAEEWDTFEKLLPEMRNALVYPAVEEAPTGPGGETIVIVASGNFPNTLSVEWFLEHVAPQAPHAQVKIAGNVDGALKARNPALYERWKHLFLGRVDDIGAIYANAGLVLLPTTEGHGLSIKAVEALSSGAPLIATPQAFRGMKIDPRALANVTLCENAEGFATALEAAAIAGPATNTMASGAARETSDTRKFYLANFSHDAYAEKIRDIVLPLVTR
;
A
#
# COMPACT_ATOMS: atom_id res chain seq x y z
N MET A 1 -15.38 -4.42 6.69
CA MET A 1 -16.55 -4.76 7.55
C MET A 1 -16.04 -5.31 8.87
N PRO A 2 -16.61 -4.95 10.02
CA PRO A 2 -16.25 -5.63 11.27
C PRO A 2 -16.68 -7.10 11.17
N ALA A 3 -15.82 -7.99 11.66
CA ALA A 3 -16.15 -9.42 11.71
C ALA A 3 -17.13 -9.66 12.87
N ASP A 4 -18.21 -10.39 12.61
CA ASP A 4 -19.20 -10.75 13.63
C ASP A 4 -18.60 -11.72 14.66
N GLU A 5 -17.68 -12.57 14.21
CA GLU A 5 -16.96 -13.53 15.05
C GLU A 5 -15.48 -13.58 14.64
N ARG A 6 -14.59 -13.78 15.63
CA ARG A 6 -13.15 -13.92 15.40
C ARG A 6 -12.66 -15.25 15.94
N TYR A 7 -11.94 -15.97 15.11
CA TYR A 7 -11.34 -17.25 15.44
C TYR A 7 -9.84 -17.23 15.17
N TYR A 8 -9.11 -17.99 15.99
CA TYR A 8 -7.66 -18.11 15.84
C TYR A 8 -7.31 -19.56 15.54
N ALA A 9 -6.55 -19.79 14.47
CA ALA A 9 -5.97 -21.07 14.14
C ALA A 9 -4.52 -21.12 14.63
N ASN A 10 -4.12 -22.23 15.23
CA ASN A 10 -2.78 -22.43 15.75
C ASN A 10 -2.16 -23.69 15.14
N MET A 11 -0.86 -23.65 14.86
CA MET A 11 -0.10 -24.84 14.53
C MET A 11 0.19 -25.64 15.83
N PRO A 12 -0.35 -26.86 16.00
CA PRO A 12 -0.14 -27.61 17.22
C PRO A 12 1.32 -28.08 17.34
N ALA A 13 1.86 -28.11 18.55
CA ALA A 13 3.25 -28.53 18.81
C ALA A 13 3.56 -29.95 18.29
N SER A 14 2.56 -30.83 18.20
CA SER A 14 2.72 -32.17 17.63
C SER A 14 3.15 -32.19 16.16
N VAL A 15 3.02 -31.07 15.43
CA VAL A 15 3.48 -30.94 14.04
C VAL A 15 4.99 -31.09 13.94
N PHE A 16 5.74 -30.59 14.95
CA PHE A 16 7.21 -30.71 14.97
C PHE A 16 7.73 -32.15 15.03
N ALA A 17 6.91 -33.08 15.52
CA ALA A 17 7.25 -34.52 15.55
C ALA A 17 6.91 -35.25 14.23
N ARG A 18 6.27 -34.60 13.27
CA ARG A 18 5.86 -35.23 12.00
C ARG A 18 6.99 -35.18 10.98
N PRO A 19 7.25 -36.22 10.19
CA PRO A 19 8.20 -36.17 9.08
C PRO A 19 7.88 -35.04 8.07
N SER A 20 6.58 -34.76 7.84
CA SER A 20 6.13 -33.71 6.93
C SER A 20 6.52 -32.30 7.39
N PHE A 21 6.71 -32.05 8.68
CA PHE A 21 7.25 -30.77 9.15
C PHE A 21 8.66 -30.52 8.58
N TRP A 22 9.49 -31.55 8.62
CA TRP A 22 10.89 -31.44 8.16
C TRP A 22 11.00 -31.30 6.65
N SER A 23 10.17 -32.03 5.89
CA SER A 23 10.20 -31.98 4.41
C SER A 23 9.43 -30.82 3.81
N GLU A 24 8.30 -30.38 4.40
CA GLU A 24 7.42 -29.35 3.80
C GLU A 24 7.65 -27.95 4.38
N ILE A 25 8.18 -27.82 5.60
CA ILE A 25 8.42 -26.52 6.25
C ILE A 25 9.91 -26.27 6.44
N TYR A 26 10.57 -27.13 7.24
CA TYR A 26 11.95 -26.87 7.64
C TYR A 26 12.92 -26.87 6.46
N TRP A 27 12.85 -27.89 5.60
CA TRP A 27 13.72 -27.99 4.44
C TRP A 27 13.55 -26.82 3.46
N PRO A 28 12.34 -26.47 2.99
CA PRO A 28 12.14 -25.28 2.17
C PRO A 28 12.64 -24.00 2.84
N LEU A 29 12.38 -23.82 4.13
CA LEU A 29 12.75 -22.60 4.85
C LEU A 29 14.26 -22.37 4.90
N ILE A 30 15.06 -23.42 5.16
CA ILE A 30 16.53 -23.28 5.21
C ILE A 30 17.17 -23.03 3.85
N HIS A 31 16.48 -23.38 2.76
CA HIS A 31 16.88 -23.08 1.39
C HIS A 31 16.27 -21.78 0.83
N GLY A 32 15.56 -21.01 1.67
CA GLY A 32 14.96 -19.74 1.28
C GLY A 32 13.66 -19.85 0.48
N ASP A 33 13.07 -21.06 0.34
CA ASP A 33 11.74 -21.24 -0.26
C ASP A 33 10.65 -20.90 0.78
N HIS A 34 10.56 -19.60 1.06
CA HIS A 34 9.58 -19.06 1.99
C HIS A 34 8.14 -19.24 1.47
N ALA A 35 7.93 -19.28 0.16
CA ALA A 35 6.63 -19.49 -0.45
C ALA A 35 6.04 -20.85 -0.02
N ARG A 36 6.78 -21.91 -0.27
CA ARG A 36 6.35 -23.28 0.08
C ARG A 36 6.28 -23.49 1.58
N ALA A 37 7.25 -22.97 2.34
CA ALA A 37 7.27 -23.10 3.79
C ALA A 37 6.07 -22.44 4.45
N THR A 38 5.72 -21.20 4.09
CA THR A 38 4.57 -20.49 4.67
C THR A 38 3.23 -21.14 4.32
N ALA A 39 3.07 -21.58 3.07
CA ALA A 39 1.88 -22.32 2.66
C ALA A 39 1.72 -23.64 3.45
N ALA A 40 2.82 -24.39 3.64
CA ALA A 40 2.80 -25.60 4.45
C ALA A 40 2.47 -25.32 5.93
N MET A 41 2.97 -24.23 6.51
CA MET A 41 2.61 -23.85 7.88
C MET A 41 1.09 -23.68 8.04
N THR A 42 0.43 -23.01 7.08
CA THR A 42 -1.02 -22.81 7.15
C THR A 42 -1.81 -24.13 6.94
N LYS A 43 -1.29 -25.04 6.13
CA LYS A 43 -1.85 -26.39 5.95
C LYS A 43 -1.96 -27.16 7.27
N PHE A 44 -0.98 -27.00 8.18
CA PHE A 44 -0.96 -27.65 9.47
C PHE A 44 -1.71 -26.90 10.56
N ALA A 45 -2.26 -25.74 10.26
CA ALA A 45 -3.06 -24.98 11.21
C ALA A 45 -4.32 -25.76 11.61
N ARG A 46 -4.53 -25.89 12.93
CA ARG A 46 -5.77 -26.45 13.45
C ARG A 46 -6.84 -25.38 13.44
N LEU A 47 -7.91 -25.65 12.69
CA LEU A 47 -9.07 -24.78 12.68
C LEU A 47 -9.84 -24.92 14.00
N PRO A 48 -10.46 -23.84 14.51
CA PRO A 48 -11.31 -23.88 15.70
C PRO A 48 -12.50 -24.85 15.53
N ASP A 49 -12.76 -25.62 16.57
CA ASP A 49 -13.86 -26.59 16.57
C ASP A 49 -15.25 -25.93 16.34
N ALA A 50 -15.37 -24.65 16.69
CA ALA A 50 -16.57 -23.81 16.44
C ALA A 50 -16.89 -23.61 14.94
N LEU A 51 -15.95 -23.86 14.04
CA LEU A 51 -16.18 -23.83 12.60
C LEU A 51 -16.57 -25.19 12.01
N ALA A 52 -16.46 -26.26 12.80
CA ALA A 52 -16.80 -27.60 12.35
C ALA A 52 -18.29 -27.73 12.00
N GLY A 53 -18.58 -28.22 10.78
CA GLY A 53 -19.95 -28.41 10.30
C GLY A 53 -20.68 -27.12 9.86
N ARG A 54 -20.06 -25.97 9.90
CA ARG A 54 -20.65 -24.74 9.31
C ARG A 54 -20.64 -24.82 7.79
N THR A 55 -21.70 -24.34 7.18
CA THR A 55 -21.73 -24.09 5.73
C THR A 55 -20.92 -22.81 5.45
N ILE A 56 -20.00 -22.90 4.52
CA ILE A 56 -19.17 -21.78 4.09
C ILE A 56 -19.58 -21.40 2.67
N ASP A 57 -20.15 -20.22 2.51
CA ASP A 57 -20.64 -19.72 1.23
C ASP A 57 -19.52 -19.14 0.37
N LEU A 58 -18.47 -18.60 1.02
CA LEU A 58 -17.31 -18.00 0.37
C LEU A 58 -16.14 -17.99 1.34
N ILE A 59 -14.92 -18.11 0.81
CA ILE A 59 -13.68 -17.86 1.55
C ILE A 59 -12.95 -16.72 0.87
N HIS A 60 -12.60 -15.69 1.66
CA HIS A 60 -11.77 -14.59 1.22
C HIS A 60 -10.47 -14.59 2.02
N CYS A 61 -9.35 -14.79 1.35
CA CYS A 61 -8.03 -14.87 1.97
C CYS A 61 -7.14 -13.72 1.54
N ASN A 62 -6.33 -13.23 2.49
CA ASN A 62 -5.19 -12.39 2.20
C ASN A 62 -3.96 -13.28 2.01
N HIS A 63 -3.26 -13.10 0.91
CA HIS A 63 -2.10 -13.87 0.45
C HIS A 63 -2.38 -15.34 0.07
N PHE A 64 -1.64 -15.80 -0.93
CA PHE A 64 -1.75 -17.16 -1.46
C PHE A 64 -1.44 -18.24 -0.41
N PHE A 65 -0.55 -17.99 0.54
CA PHE A 65 -0.17 -18.98 1.55
C PHE A 65 -1.30 -19.33 2.54
N CYS A 66 -2.40 -18.60 2.55
CA CYS A 66 -3.59 -18.94 3.33
C CYS A 66 -4.47 -20.00 2.64
N ILE A 67 -4.25 -20.30 1.36
CA ILE A 67 -5.06 -21.24 0.57
C ILE A 67 -5.13 -22.63 1.19
N PRO A 68 -4.03 -23.26 1.69
CA PRO A 68 -4.12 -24.58 2.32
C PRO A 68 -5.05 -24.61 3.54
N ALA A 69 -5.02 -23.56 4.38
CA ALA A 69 -5.94 -23.45 5.52
C ALA A 69 -7.39 -23.25 5.06
N ALA A 70 -7.60 -22.42 4.03
CA ALA A 70 -8.92 -22.20 3.43
C ALA A 70 -9.53 -23.50 2.89
N ARG A 71 -8.75 -24.31 2.19
CA ARG A 71 -9.21 -25.60 1.66
C ARG A 71 -9.41 -26.66 2.75
N ASN A 72 -8.74 -26.55 3.91
CA ASN A 72 -9.08 -27.34 5.09
C ASN A 72 -10.42 -26.93 5.71
N LEU A 73 -10.80 -25.64 5.60
CA LEU A 73 -12.10 -25.15 6.08
C LEU A 73 -13.25 -25.61 5.16
N SER A 74 -13.08 -25.46 3.86
CA SER A 74 -14.01 -25.96 2.84
C SER A 74 -13.26 -26.29 1.55
N ALA A 75 -13.44 -27.52 1.07
CA ALA A 75 -12.86 -27.96 -0.19
C ALA A 75 -13.55 -27.37 -1.43
N THR A 76 -14.82 -26.94 -1.28
CA THR A 76 -15.71 -26.59 -2.41
C THR A 76 -16.20 -25.15 -2.40
N ALA A 77 -16.07 -24.43 -1.28
CA ALA A 77 -16.49 -23.03 -1.23
C ALA A 77 -15.68 -22.19 -2.23
N PRO A 78 -16.32 -21.24 -2.94
CA PRO A 78 -15.60 -20.29 -3.77
C PRO A 78 -14.50 -19.59 -2.99
N LEU A 79 -13.32 -19.42 -3.62
CA LEU A 79 -12.13 -18.89 -3.00
C LEU A 79 -11.70 -17.61 -3.71
N VAL A 80 -11.69 -16.52 -2.97
CA VAL A 80 -11.17 -15.21 -3.39
C VAL A 80 -9.85 -14.95 -2.69
N ILE A 81 -8.83 -14.54 -3.45
CA ILE A 81 -7.51 -14.22 -2.90
C ILE A 81 -7.17 -12.76 -3.17
N GLU A 82 -6.88 -12.00 -2.12
CA GLU A 82 -6.14 -10.75 -2.22
C GLU A 82 -4.64 -11.05 -2.32
N THR A 83 -4.01 -10.66 -3.42
CA THR A 83 -2.60 -11.00 -3.70
C THR A 83 -1.63 -10.20 -2.83
N GLN A 84 -2.01 -8.99 -2.39
CA GLN A 84 -1.23 -8.03 -1.59
C GLN A 84 -0.02 -7.45 -2.34
N ASP A 85 0.99 -8.27 -2.58
CA ASP A 85 2.20 -7.99 -3.36
C ASP A 85 2.58 -9.24 -4.16
N VAL A 86 3.49 -9.12 -5.12
CA VAL A 86 4.18 -10.29 -5.69
C VAL A 86 5.11 -10.86 -4.62
N GLN A 87 4.63 -11.87 -3.90
CA GLN A 87 5.33 -12.42 -2.73
C GLN A 87 6.67 -13.05 -3.08
N ALA A 88 6.79 -13.62 -4.27
CA ALA A 88 8.07 -14.14 -4.78
C ALA A 88 9.17 -13.09 -4.76
N LEU A 89 8.86 -11.85 -5.17
CA LEU A 89 9.82 -10.73 -5.12
C LEU A 89 10.21 -10.37 -3.67
N GLN A 90 9.23 -10.34 -2.77
CA GLN A 90 9.49 -10.04 -1.36
C GLN A 90 10.37 -11.11 -0.71
N TYR A 91 10.15 -12.38 -1.03
CA TYR A 91 10.95 -13.49 -0.50
C TYR A 91 12.36 -13.50 -1.09
N ASP A 92 12.51 -13.19 -2.37
CA ASP A 92 13.85 -13.13 -3.00
C ASP A 92 14.69 -12.00 -2.40
N LEU A 93 14.12 -10.81 -2.24
CA LEU A 93 14.75 -9.67 -1.56
C LEU A 93 15.11 -10.01 -0.09
N ARG A 94 14.22 -10.72 0.61
CA ARG A 94 14.50 -11.19 1.97
C ARG A 94 15.70 -12.14 2.01
N ASN A 95 15.81 -13.04 1.03
CA ASN A 95 16.90 -13.98 0.92
C ASN A 95 18.26 -13.32 0.67
N GLU A 96 18.30 -12.10 0.11
CA GLU A 96 19.54 -11.32 -0.02
C GLU A 96 20.09 -10.85 1.33
N GLY A 97 19.21 -10.60 2.31
CA GLY A 97 19.54 -10.08 3.63
C GLY A 97 19.83 -11.12 4.71
N ILE A 98 19.68 -12.43 4.42
CA ILE A 98 19.86 -13.52 5.37
C ILE A 98 20.74 -14.64 4.83
N PHE A 99 21.32 -15.45 5.75
CA PHE A 99 22.02 -16.65 5.35
C PHE A 99 21.02 -17.75 4.97
N VAL A 100 21.18 -18.33 3.79
CA VAL A 100 20.39 -19.45 3.26
C VAL A 100 21.33 -20.59 2.89
N ILE A 101 20.96 -21.83 3.21
CA ILE A 101 21.75 -23.01 2.87
C ILE A 101 21.60 -23.31 1.37
N PRO A 102 22.71 -23.48 0.61
CA PRO A 102 22.62 -23.85 -0.80
C PRO A 102 21.99 -25.25 -1.03
N PRO A 103 21.29 -25.47 -2.17
CA PRO A 103 20.94 -24.46 -3.18
C PRO A 103 19.87 -23.48 -2.67
N ARG A 104 20.08 -22.18 -2.91
CA ARG A 104 19.08 -21.15 -2.58
C ARG A 104 17.93 -21.21 -3.59
N ALA A 105 16.71 -21.11 -3.10
CA ALA A 105 15.54 -20.92 -3.96
C ALA A 105 15.68 -19.65 -4.80
N THR A 106 15.45 -19.77 -6.10
CA THR A 106 15.49 -18.66 -7.06
C THR A 106 14.17 -17.92 -7.10
N TYR A 107 14.19 -16.70 -7.61
CA TYR A 107 12.97 -15.93 -7.86
C TYR A 107 11.94 -16.70 -8.68
N ASP A 108 12.39 -17.37 -9.75
CA ASP A 108 11.50 -18.13 -10.65
C ASP A 108 10.83 -19.30 -9.92
N GLU A 109 11.56 -20.04 -9.05
CA GLU A 109 11.00 -21.13 -8.25
C GLU A 109 9.98 -20.62 -7.21
N LEU A 110 10.27 -19.47 -6.59
CA LEU A 110 9.34 -18.80 -5.66
C LEU A 110 8.08 -18.34 -6.38
N LEU A 111 8.21 -17.75 -7.56
CA LEU A 111 7.12 -17.28 -8.39
C LEU A 111 6.26 -18.46 -8.89
N GLU A 112 6.87 -19.54 -9.38
CA GLU A 112 6.14 -20.73 -9.81
C GLU A 112 5.28 -21.29 -8.67
N THR A 113 5.85 -21.38 -7.46
CA THR A 113 5.10 -21.81 -6.27
C THR A 113 3.92 -20.88 -5.97
N GLU A 114 4.12 -19.57 -6.02
CA GLU A 114 3.05 -18.59 -5.81
C GLU A 114 1.93 -18.76 -6.85
N LEU A 115 2.30 -18.86 -8.14
CA LEU A 115 1.35 -19.04 -9.24
C LEU A 115 0.59 -20.38 -9.16
N GLU A 116 1.24 -21.48 -8.72
CA GLU A 116 0.57 -22.76 -8.47
C GLU A 116 -0.57 -22.61 -7.47
N PHE A 117 -0.32 -21.91 -6.34
CA PHE A 117 -1.36 -21.67 -5.35
C PHE A 117 -2.44 -20.71 -5.87
N LEU A 118 -2.08 -19.63 -6.54
CA LEU A 118 -3.04 -18.66 -7.05
C LEU A 118 -4.02 -19.28 -8.07
N ARG A 119 -3.60 -20.28 -8.86
CA ARG A 119 -4.48 -21.03 -9.76
C ARG A 119 -5.56 -21.86 -9.04
N MET A 120 -5.45 -22.02 -7.73
CA MET A 120 -6.49 -22.71 -6.91
C MET A 120 -7.65 -21.79 -6.54
N ALA A 121 -7.55 -20.49 -6.80
CA ALA A 121 -8.59 -19.51 -6.51
C ALA A 121 -9.64 -19.42 -7.64
N ASP A 122 -10.84 -18.96 -7.30
CA ASP A 122 -11.90 -18.64 -8.27
C ASP A 122 -11.82 -17.19 -8.74
N LEU A 123 -11.17 -16.32 -7.95
CA LEU A 123 -10.98 -14.91 -8.23
C LEU A 123 -9.72 -14.38 -7.53
N LEU A 124 -8.89 -13.63 -8.27
CA LEU A 124 -7.76 -12.89 -7.74
C LEU A 124 -8.13 -11.40 -7.65
N VAL A 125 -7.89 -10.81 -6.49
CA VAL A 125 -8.10 -9.40 -6.21
C VAL A 125 -6.74 -8.73 -5.98
N HIS A 126 -6.40 -7.76 -6.83
CA HIS A 126 -5.15 -7.02 -6.76
C HIS A 126 -5.39 -5.65 -6.18
N LEU A 127 -4.53 -5.21 -5.26
CA LEU A 127 -4.71 -3.98 -4.50
C LEU A 127 -4.09 -2.76 -5.18
N ASN A 128 -3.35 -2.96 -6.25
CA ASN A 128 -2.76 -1.90 -7.07
C ASN A 128 -2.67 -2.31 -8.55
N ALA A 129 -2.55 -1.31 -9.42
CA ALA A 129 -2.59 -1.51 -10.86
C ALA A 129 -1.33 -2.24 -11.40
N GLU A 130 -0.17 -2.07 -10.77
CA GLU A 130 1.08 -2.70 -11.21
C GLU A 130 1.03 -4.21 -11.00
N GLU A 131 0.49 -4.64 -9.86
CA GLU A 131 0.26 -6.06 -9.58
C GLU A 131 -0.81 -6.65 -10.48
N TRP A 132 -1.93 -5.93 -10.66
CA TRP A 132 -2.98 -6.36 -11.58
C TRP A 132 -2.41 -6.59 -12.98
N ASP A 133 -1.66 -5.63 -13.54
CA ASP A 133 -1.01 -5.75 -14.85
C ASP A 133 -0.01 -6.94 -14.91
N THR A 134 0.66 -7.23 -13.79
CA THR A 134 1.61 -8.33 -13.68
C THR A 134 0.90 -9.68 -13.67
N PHE A 135 -0.08 -9.86 -12.79
CA PHE A 135 -0.78 -11.14 -12.67
C PHE A 135 -1.73 -11.40 -13.84
N GLU A 136 -2.29 -10.37 -14.48
CA GLU A 136 -3.07 -10.53 -15.71
C GLU A 136 -2.23 -11.13 -16.86
N LYS A 137 -0.93 -10.82 -16.91
CA LYS A 137 0.02 -11.41 -17.87
C LYS A 137 0.47 -12.82 -17.48
N LEU A 138 0.68 -13.06 -16.18
CA LEU A 138 1.17 -14.33 -15.65
C LEU A 138 0.08 -15.41 -15.54
N LEU A 139 -1.16 -14.99 -15.31
CA LEU A 139 -2.33 -15.82 -15.09
C LEU A 139 -3.54 -15.33 -15.92
N PRO A 140 -3.41 -15.28 -17.27
CA PRO A 140 -4.47 -14.75 -18.13
C PRO A 140 -5.75 -15.63 -18.12
N GLU A 141 -5.64 -16.89 -17.68
CA GLU A 141 -6.75 -17.81 -17.52
C GLU A 141 -7.59 -17.55 -16.27
N MET A 142 -7.05 -16.81 -15.30
CA MET A 142 -7.71 -16.52 -14.04
C MET A 142 -8.62 -15.29 -14.16
N ARG A 143 -9.64 -15.25 -13.30
CA ARG A 143 -10.42 -14.02 -13.12
C ARG A 143 -9.60 -13.06 -12.25
N ASN A 144 -9.17 -11.95 -12.83
CA ASN A 144 -8.41 -10.90 -12.16
C ASN A 144 -9.27 -9.65 -11.98
N ALA A 145 -9.23 -9.04 -10.80
CA ALA A 145 -9.94 -7.79 -10.51
C ALA A 145 -9.03 -6.81 -9.77
N LEU A 146 -9.01 -5.56 -10.23
CA LEU A 146 -8.35 -4.47 -9.52
C LEU A 146 -9.35 -3.86 -8.53
N VAL A 147 -9.06 -3.97 -7.24
CA VAL A 147 -9.82 -3.36 -6.16
C VAL A 147 -8.83 -2.69 -5.21
N TYR A 148 -8.76 -1.37 -5.25
CA TYR A 148 -7.88 -0.64 -4.34
C TYR A 148 -8.33 -0.81 -2.88
N PRO A 149 -7.38 -0.86 -1.92
CA PRO A 149 -7.73 -0.94 -0.51
C PRO A 149 -8.46 0.33 -0.08
N ALA A 150 -9.41 0.19 0.83
CA ALA A 150 -10.03 1.34 1.47
C ALA A 150 -9.00 2.06 2.34
N VAL A 151 -8.88 3.36 2.17
CA VAL A 151 -8.00 4.24 2.95
C VAL A 151 -8.87 5.23 3.71
N GLU A 152 -8.52 5.45 4.97
CA GLU A 152 -9.25 6.40 5.82
C GLU A 152 -9.27 7.79 5.19
N GLU A 153 -10.43 8.42 5.22
CA GLU A 153 -10.66 9.74 4.64
C GLU A 153 -10.00 10.83 5.47
N ALA A 154 -9.16 11.65 4.85
CA ALA A 154 -8.72 12.89 5.47
C ALA A 154 -9.82 13.96 5.34
N PRO A 155 -10.09 14.74 6.40
CA PRO A 155 -11.08 15.81 6.34
C PRO A 155 -10.70 16.85 5.28
N THR A 156 -11.68 17.34 4.53
CA THR A 156 -11.46 18.39 3.53
C THR A 156 -11.10 19.74 4.15
N GLY A 157 -11.62 20.06 5.31
CA GLY A 157 -11.29 21.23 6.12
C GLY A 157 -11.36 22.59 5.41
N PRO A 158 -11.11 23.69 6.12
CA PRO A 158 -11.21 25.03 5.56
C PRO A 158 -10.04 25.37 4.61
N GLY A 159 -8.97 24.60 4.64
CA GLY A 159 -7.70 24.98 4.02
C GLY A 159 -6.93 26.02 4.85
N GLY A 160 -5.82 26.51 4.32
CA GLY A 160 -4.98 27.49 5.01
C GLY A 160 -3.79 27.92 4.17
N GLU A 161 -2.79 28.46 4.82
CA GLU A 161 -1.56 28.94 4.17
C GLU A 161 -0.40 27.94 4.28
N THR A 162 -0.57 26.87 5.04
CA THR A 162 0.51 25.92 5.31
C THR A 162 0.78 25.01 4.11
N ILE A 163 2.03 24.90 3.73
CA ILE A 163 2.52 23.93 2.75
C ILE A 163 3.05 22.73 3.51
N VAL A 164 2.54 21.51 3.23
CA VAL A 164 2.84 20.33 4.04
C VAL A 164 3.37 19.15 3.22
N ILE A 165 4.28 18.38 3.84
CA ILE A 165 4.64 17.02 3.49
C ILE A 165 4.21 16.12 4.65
N VAL A 166 3.53 15.02 4.38
CA VAL A 166 3.21 13.99 5.38
C VAL A 166 4.02 12.73 5.05
N ALA A 167 4.92 12.32 5.96
CA ALA A 167 5.82 11.21 5.72
C ALA A 167 6.06 10.37 6.98
N SER A 168 5.96 9.04 6.85
CA SER A 168 6.38 8.10 7.89
C SER A 168 7.86 7.77 7.76
N GLY A 169 8.46 7.24 8.84
CA GLY A 169 9.90 6.92 8.91
C GLY A 169 10.32 5.63 8.18
N ASN A 170 9.58 5.18 7.18
CA ASN A 170 10.01 4.07 6.32
C ASN A 170 11.08 4.52 5.32
N PHE A 171 11.82 3.56 4.78
CA PHE A 171 12.96 3.83 3.92
C PHE A 171 12.61 4.63 2.65
N PRO A 172 11.57 4.29 1.84
CA PRO A 172 11.21 5.07 0.66
C PRO A 172 10.82 6.53 0.97
N ASN A 173 10.07 6.76 2.04
CA ASN A 173 9.70 8.12 2.44
C ASN A 173 10.90 8.92 2.91
N THR A 174 11.86 8.27 3.61
CA THR A 174 13.09 8.93 4.05
C THR A 174 13.92 9.39 2.85
N LEU A 175 14.08 8.54 1.82
CA LEU A 175 14.77 8.91 0.58
C LEU A 175 14.06 10.05 -0.16
N SER A 176 12.74 10.01 -0.22
CA SER A 176 11.92 11.04 -0.87
C SER A 176 12.05 12.41 -0.16
N VAL A 177 12.05 12.42 1.17
CA VAL A 177 12.27 13.64 1.96
C VAL A 177 13.72 14.12 1.84
N GLU A 178 14.70 13.21 1.82
CA GLU A 178 16.11 13.53 1.58
C GLU A 178 16.29 14.22 0.23
N TRP A 179 15.73 13.63 -0.84
CA TRP A 179 15.73 14.23 -2.19
C TRP A 179 15.07 15.63 -2.21
N PHE A 180 13.93 15.80 -1.54
CA PHE A 180 13.28 17.10 -1.44
C PHE A 180 14.16 18.16 -0.77
N LEU A 181 14.79 17.80 0.35
CA LEU A 181 15.62 18.73 1.13
C LEU A 181 16.95 19.06 0.45
N GLU A 182 17.49 18.16 -0.36
CA GLU A 182 18.74 18.38 -1.09
C GLU A 182 18.54 19.15 -2.39
N HIS A 183 17.47 18.83 -3.13
CA HIS A 183 17.33 19.28 -4.51
C HIS A 183 16.20 20.28 -4.76
N VAL A 184 15.17 20.30 -3.91
CA VAL A 184 14.00 21.19 -4.10
C VAL A 184 14.01 22.37 -3.13
N ALA A 185 14.08 22.10 -1.83
CA ALA A 185 13.95 23.13 -0.79
C ALA A 185 14.98 24.29 -0.92
N PRO A 186 16.24 24.06 -1.32
CA PRO A 186 17.20 25.17 -1.53
C PRO A 186 16.82 26.12 -2.66
N GLN A 187 16.01 25.67 -3.62
CA GLN A 187 15.59 26.42 -4.81
C GLN A 187 14.22 27.11 -4.63
N ALA A 188 13.55 26.89 -3.48
CA ALA A 188 12.26 27.50 -3.15
C ALA A 188 12.33 28.24 -1.80
N PRO A 189 13.11 29.34 -1.70
CA PRO A 189 13.42 30.00 -0.44
C PRO A 189 12.23 30.69 0.23
N HIS A 190 11.16 31.01 -0.50
CA HIS A 190 9.94 31.61 0.04
C HIS A 190 8.95 30.54 0.55
N ALA A 191 9.18 29.27 0.26
CA ALA A 191 8.28 28.19 0.67
C ALA A 191 8.48 27.82 2.15
N GLN A 192 7.47 28.09 2.97
CA GLN A 192 7.44 27.68 4.37
C GLN A 192 6.82 26.30 4.50
N VAL A 193 7.60 25.27 4.23
CA VAL A 193 7.14 23.87 4.26
C VAL A 193 7.15 23.34 5.69
N LYS A 194 6.16 22.54 6.06
CA LYS A 194 6.13 21.73 7.27
C LYS A 194 6.10 20.24 6.92
N ILE A 195 6.93 19.47 7.60
CA ILE A 195 7.05 18.02 7.41
C ILE A 195 6.50 17.34 8.65
N ALA A 196 5.33 16.68 8.50
CA ALA A 196 4.65 15.97 9.58
C ALA A 196 4.88 14.47 9.48
N GLY A 197 5.02 13.82 10.63
CA GLY A 197 5.25 12.38 10.76
C GLY A 197 6.63 12.07 11.33
N ASN A 198 6.93 10.78 11.52
CA ASN A 198 8.13 10.31 12.20
C ASN A 198 9.33 10.08 11.26
N VAL A 199 9.35 10.72 10.08
CA VAL A 199 10.46 10.64 9.13
C VAL A 199 11.72 11.38 9.63
N ASP A 200 11.56 12.34 10.53
CA ASP A 200 12.63 13.10 11.15
C ASP A 200 13.68 12.21 11.83
N GLY A 201 13.22 11.23 12.62
CA GLY A 201 14.11 10.26 13.29
C GLY A 201 14.90 9.40 12.30
N ALA A 202 14.26 8.94 11.23
CA ALA A 202 14.90 8.14 10.19
C ALA A 202 15.92 8.95 9.39
N LEU A 203 15.57 10.19 9.01
CA LEU A 203 16.49 11.10 8.33
C LEU A 203 17.69 11.46 9.21
N LYS A 204 17.47 11.75 10.51
CA LYS A 204 18.54 12.04 11.45
C LYS A 204 19.53 10.90 11.58
N ALA A 205 19.04 9.65 11.60
CA ALA A 205 19.90 8.48 11.66
C ALA A 205 20.69 8.27 10.36
N ARG A 206 20.10 8.58 9.20
CA ARG A 206 20.68 8.37 7.88
C ARG A 206 21.62 9.50 7.45
N ASN A 207 21.17 10.76 7.58
CA ASN A 207 21.89 11.96 7.13
C ASN A 207 21.78 13.06 8.20
N PRO A 208 22.57 12.97 9.30
CA PRO A 208 22.51 13.92 10.42
C PRO A 208 22.75 15.37 9.99
N ALA A 209 23.66 15.60 9.05
CA ALA A 209 24.02 16.95 8.60
C ALA A 209 22.85 17.62 7.86
N LEU A 210 22.17 16.88 7.00
CA LEU A 210 20.98 17.38 6.29
C LEU A 210 19.85 17.64 7.27
N TYR A 211 19.62 16.72 8.23
CA TYR A 211 18.61 16.90 9.28
C TYR A 211 18.88 18.19 10.09
N GLU A 212 20.09 18.40 10.59
CA GLU A 212 20.42 19.61 11.38
C GLU A 212 20.22 20.92 10.59
N ARG A 213 20.51 20.91 9.27
CA ARG A 213 20.27 22.05 8.39
C ARG A 213 18.78 22.40 8.29
N TRP A 214 17.90 21.39 8.22
CA TRP A 214 16.48 21.55 7.91
C TRP A 214 15.54 21.20 9.08
N LYS A 215 16.07 20.97 10.29
CA LYS A 215 15.27 20.51 11.46
C LYS A 215 14.08 21.41 11.80
N HIS A 216 14.13 22.68 11.45
CA HIS A 216 13.04 23.63 11.70
C HIS A 216 11.80 23.40 10.84
N LEU A 217 11.87 22.56 9.80
CA LEU A 217 10.74 22.20 8.97
C LEU A 217 9.91 21.05 9.58
N PHE A 218 10.53 20.22 10.43
CA PHE A 218 9.88 19.03 10.97
C PHE A 218 8.98 19.34 12.15
N LEU A 219 7.75 18.81 12.08
CA LEU A 219 6.79 18.81 13.20
C LEU A 219 6.96 17.55 14.07
N GLY A 220 7.69 16.53 13.59
CA GLY A 220 7.76 15.22 14.22
C GLY A 220 6.43 14.47 14.12
N ARG A 221 6.26 13.50 15.02
CA ARG A 221 5.02 12.74 15.12
C ARG A 221 3.88 13.65 15.56
N VAL A 222 2.77 13.62 14.83
CA VAL A 222 1.54 14.34 15.15
C VAL A 222 0.43 13.34 15.47
N ASP A 223 -0.46 13.70 16.41
CA ASP A 223 -1.54 12.80 16.84
C ASP A 223 -2.71 12.78 15.86
N ASP A 224 -2.94 13.87 15.15
CA ASP A 224 -4.01 14.02 14.18
C ASP A 224 -3.47 14.47 12.80
N ILE A 225 -3.23 13.50 11.95
CA ILE A 225 -2.83 13.73 10.55
C ILE A 225 -3.98 14.36 9.75
N GLY A 226 -5.23 14.04 10.08
CA GLY A 226 -6.39 14.64 9.44
C GLY A 226 -6.41 16.16 9.59
N ALA A 227 -6.10 16.68 10.79
CA ALA A 227 -6.00 18.12 11.02
C ALA A 227 -4.88 18.77 10.19
N ILE A 228 -3.76 18.08 9.93
CA ILE A 228 -2.69 18.57 9.05
C ILE A 228 -3.22 18.77 7.63
N TYR A 229 -3.90 17.77 7.06
CA TYR A 229 -4.49 17.87 5.73
C TYR A 229 -5.60 18.94 5.66
N ALA A 230 -6.47 18.99 6.67
CA ALA A 230 -7.59 19.94 6.74
C ALA A 230 -7.14 21.40 6.70
N ASN A 231 -5.99 21.70 7.33
CA ASN A 231 -5.45 23.05 7.43
C ASN A 231 -4.33 23.35 6.40
N ALA A 232 -3.98 22.40 5.55
CA ALA A 232 -2.99 22.63 4.50
C ALA A 232 -3.56 23.50 3.38
N GLY A 233 -2.85 24.50 2.91
CA GLY A 233 -3.16 25.23 1.67
C GLY A 233 -2.64 24.50 0.43
N LEU A 234 -1.58 23.72 0.61
CA LEU A 234 -0.91 22.94 -0.44
C LEU A 234 -0.29 21.70 0.16
N VAL A 235 -0.45 20.55 -0.47
CA VAL A 235 0.19 19.31 -0.08
C VAL A 235 1.26 18.93 -1.10
N LEU A 236 2.44 18.58 -0.63
CA LEU A 236 3.55 18.14 -1.46
C LEU A 236 3.72 16.64 -1.38
N LEU A 237 3.89 16.01 -2.52
CA LEU A 237 4.15 14.58 -2.67
C LEU A 237 5.47 14.37 -3.44
N PRO A 238 6.62 14.63 -2.81
CA PRO A 238 7.93 14.55 -3.46
C PRO A 238 8.44 13.09 -3.54
N THR A 239 7.57 12.16 -3.89
CA THR A 239 7.84 10.73 -3.87
C THR A 239 8.81 10.36 -4.99
N THR A 240 9.94 9.76 -4.66
CA THR A 240 10.95 9.30 -5.65
C THR A 240 11.10 7.79 -5.64
N GLU A 241 10.72 7.13 -4.55
CA GLU A 241 10.95 5.72 -4.30
C GLU A 241 9.68 5.01 -3.80
N GLY A 242 9.68 3.69 -3.91
CA GLY A 242 8.64 2.81 -3.37
C GLY A 242 7.98 1.94 -4.42
N HIS A 243 7.31 0.89 -3.95
CA HIS A 243 6.56 -0.08 -4.74
C HIS A 243 5.10 -0.10 -4.27
N GLY A 244 4.23 -0.66 -5.10
CA GLY A 244 2.80 -0.76 -4.80
C GLY A 244 2.10 0.59 -4.69
N LEU A 245 0.96 0.62 -4.01
CA LEU A 245 0.13 1.82 -3.85
C LEU A 245 0.72 2.80 -2.83
N SER A 246 0.81 4.07 -3.20
CA SER A 246 1.23 5.15 -2.29
C SER A 246 0.08 5.57 -1.37
N ILE A 247 0.01 5.02 -0.16
CA ILE A 247 -1.05 5.37 0.81
C ILE A 247 -1.04 6.87 1.15
N LYS A 248 0.14 7.50 1.26
CA LYS A 248 0.24 8.94 1.53
C LYS A 248 -0.31 9.80 0.38
N ALA A 249 -0.18 9.33 -0.85
CA ALA A 249 -0.84 9.99 -1.98
C ALA A 249 -2.37 9.82 -1.90
N VAL A 250 -2.88 8.64 -1.55
CA VAL A 250 -4.33 8.41 -1.38
C VAL A 250 -4.90 9.29 -0.26
N GLU A 251 -4.22 9.40 0.89
CA GLU A 251 -4.62 10.32 1.96
C GLU A 251 -4.67 11.79 1.46
N ALA A 252 -3.65 12.22 0.72
CA ALA A 252 -3.62 13.57 0.14
C ALA A 252 -4.75 13.79 -0.88
N LEU A 253 -5.04 12.81 -1.75
CA LEU A 253 -6.17 12.84 -2.67
C LEU A 253 -7.50 13.01 -1.94
N SER A 254 -7.68 12.29 -0.82
CA SER A 254 -8.92 12.34 -0.02
C SER A 254 -9.19 13.72 0.58
N SER A 255 -8.15 14.47 0.91
CA SER A 255 -8.27 15.83 1.47
C SER A 255 -8.81 16.85 0.47
N GLY A 256 -8.74 16.56 -0.83
CA GLY A 256 -9.14 17.48 -1.90
C GLY A 256 -8.25 18.73 -2.03
N ALA A 257 -7.17 18.82 -1.27
CA ALA A 257 -6.24 19.96 -1.33
C ALA A 257 -5.52 20.05 -2.69
N PRO A 258 -5.03 21.23 -3.09
CA PRO A 258 -4.07 21.34 -4.19
C PRO A 258 -2.81 20.52 -3.92
N LEU A 259 -2.28 19.86 -4.95
CA LEU A 259 -1.10 19.00 -4.85
C LEU A 259 0.00 19.48 -5.79
N ILE A 260 1.26 19.45 -5.33
CA ILE A 260 2.44 19.38 -6.19
C ILE A 260 3.06 18.00 -5.97
N ALA A 261 3.23 17.24 -7.03
CA ALA A 261 3.59 15.83 -6.93
C ALA A 261 4.57 15.40 -8.02
N THR A 262 5.36 14.38 -7.73
CA THR A 262 6.10 13.62 -8.73
C THR A 262 5.19 12.56 -9.37
N PRO A 263 5.49 12.04 -10.56
CA PRO A 263 4.76 10.93 -11.16
C PRO A 263 4.73 9.69 -10.24
N GLN A 264 5.84 9.42 -9.54
CA GLN A 264 5.98 8.29 -8.61
C GLN A 264 4.98 8.33 -7.43
N ALA A 265 4.43 9.50 -7.10
CA ALA A 265 3.39 9.60 -6.08
C ALA A 265 2.09 8.86 -6.46
N PHE A 266 1.82 8.71 -7.76
CA PHE A 266 0.62 8.06 -8.31
C PHE A 266 0.85 6.60 -8.73
N ARG A 267 2.02 6.03 -8.36
CA ARG A 267 2.29 4.61 -8.65
C ARG A 267 1.21 3.71 -8.10
N GLY A 268 0.94 2.64 -8.80
CA GLY A 268 -0.10 1.69 -8.44
C GLY A 268 -1.53 2.15 -8.68
N MET A 269 -1.74 3.39 -9.17
CA MET A 269 -3.06 3.93 -9.51
C MET A 269 -3.26 3.93 -11.02
N LYS A 270 -4.43 3.50 -11.47
CA LYS A 270 -4.81 3.53 -12.90
C LYS A 270 -5.44 4.87 -13.26
N ILE A 271 -4.60 5.92 -13.31
CA ILE A 271 -5.00 7.29 -13.65
C ILE A 271 -3.85 8.03 -14.33
N ASP A 272 -4.16 8.97 -15.23
CA ASP A 272 -3.23 10.03 -15.62
C ASP A 272 -3.41 11.20 -14.63
N PRO A 273 -2.41 11.48 -13.75
CA PRO A 273 -2.53 12.57 -12.78
C PRO A 273 -2.68 13.96 -13.42
N ARG A 274 -2.28 14.13 -14.68
CA ARG A 274 -2.45 15.38 -15.43
C ARG A 274 -3.92 15.72 -15.71
N ALA A 275 -4.81 14.72 -15.62
CA ALA A 275 -6.25 14.92 -15.76
C ALA A 275 -6.90 15.52 -14.50
N LEU A 276 -6.18 15.59 -13.38
CA LEU A 276 -6.68 16.13 -12.12
C LEU A 276 -6.36 17.63 -12.02
N ALA A 277 -7.37 18.49 -12.13
CA ALA A 277 -7.20 19.95 -12.23
C ALA A 277 -6.48 20.59 -11.02
N ASN A 278 -6.54 19.94 -9.85
CA ASN A 278 -5.86 20.41 -8.63
C ASN A 278 -4.51 19.72 -8.36
N VAL A 279 -3.91 19.10 -9.39
CA VAL A 279 -2.57 18.47 -9.32
C VAL A 279 -1.62 19.17 -10.26
N THR A 280 -0.50 19.64 -9.73
CA THR A 280 0.67 20.07 -10.51
C THR A 280 1.69 18.94 -10.52
N LEU A 281 1.86 18.28 -11.66
CA LEU A 281 2.79 17.16 -11.80
C LEU A 281 4.17 17.66 -12.25
N CYS A 282 5.22 17.27 -11.53
CA CYS A 282 6.59 17.70 -11.75
C CYS A 282 7.51 16.50 -11.98
N GLU A 283 8.15 16.43 -13.14
CA GLU A 283 8.98 15.30 -13.57
C GLU A 283 10.38 15.28 -12.92
N ASN A 284 10.84 16.42 -12.40
CA ASN A 284 12.18 16.58 -11.83
C ASN A 284 12.20 17.63 -10.71
N ALA A 285 13.36 17.76 -10.05
CA ALA A 285 13.55 18.67 -8.92
C ALA A 285 13.40 20.15 -9.31
N GLU A 286 13.87 20.55 -10.47
CA GLU A 286 13.79 21.93 -10.96
C GLU A 286 12.33 22.34 -11.19
N GLY A 287 11.56 21.51 -11.88
CA GLY A 287 10.13 21.74 -12.10
C GLY A 287 9.35 21.77 -10.78
N PHE A 288 9.69 20.86 -9.85
CA PHE A 288 9.05 20.83 -8.53
C PHE A 288 9.37 22.10 -7.72
N ALA A 289 10.63 22.53 -7.70
CA ALA A 289 11.05 23.76 -7.02
C ALA A 289 10.40 24.99 -7.62
N THR A 290 10.34 25.08 -8.96
CA THR A 290 9.68 26.19 -9.66
C THR A 290 8.20 26.29 -9.32
N ALA A 291 7.48 25.18 -9.35
CA ALA A 291 6.06 25.14 -8.99
C ALA A 291 5.83 25.49 -7.51
N LEU A 292 6.69 24.98 -6.62
CA LEU A 292 6.61 25.26 -5.19
C LEU A 292 6.88 26.73 -4.88
N GLU A 293 7.92 27.31 -5.47
CA GLU A 293 8.27 28.72 -5.27
C GLU A 293 7.19 29.65 -5.79
N ALA A 294 6.63 29.36 -6.98
CA ALA A 294 5.51 30.12 -7.53
C ALA A 294 4.28 30.07 -6.61
N ALA A 295 3.95 28.89 -6.08
CA ALA A 295 2.83 28.73 -5.14
C ALA A 295 3.08 29.46 -3.80
N ALA A 296 4.33 29.46 -3.31
CA ALA A 296 4.70 30.16 -2.09
C ALA A 296 4.60 31.68 -2.23
N ILE A 297 5.05 32.24 -3.36
CA ILE A 297 4.98 33.69 -3.65
C ILE A 297 3.52 34.13 -3.83
N ALA A 298 2.70 33.35 -4.54
CA ALA A 298 1.29 33.66 -4.72
C ALA A 298 0.49 33.60 -3.39
N GLY A 299 0.98 32.79 -2.45
CA GLY A 299 0.28 32.42 -1.21
C GLY A 299 -0.71 31.29 -1.45
N PRO A 300 -0.60 30.16 -0.74
CA PRO A 300 -1.49 29.01 -0.92
C PRO A 300 -2.98 29.34 -0.77
N ALA A 301 -3.32 30.28 0.12
CA ALA A 301 -4.69 30.71 0.34
C ALA A 301 -5.31 31.49 -0.85
N THR A 302 -4.50 32.02 -1.76
CA THR A 302 -5.01 32.67 -2.98
C THR A 302 -5.44 31.68 -4.04
N ASN A 303 -5.06 30.40 -3.90
CA ASN A 303 -5.54 29.35 -4.76
C ASN A 303 -7.02 29.07 -4.45
N THR A 304 -7.90 29.34 -5.41
CA THR A 304 -9.35 29.10 -5.28
C THR A 304 -9.69 27.65 -4.94
N MET A 305 -8.82 26.71 -5.28
CA MET A 305 -8.94 25.28 -4.95
C MET A 305 -8.56 24.96 -3.49
N ALA A 306 -8.02 25.91 -2.73
CA ALA A 306 -7.63 25.69 -1.34
C ALA A 306 -8.81 25.79 -0.35
N SER A 307 -9.94 26.35 -0.75
CA SER A 307 -11.12 26.49 0.12
C SER A 307 -11.85 25.15 0.34
N GLY A 308 -12.49 24.98 1.50
CA GLY A 308 -13.20 23.75 1.84
C GLY A 308 -14.27 23.35 0.81
N ALA A 309 -15.06 24.31 0.32
CA ALA A 309 -16.09 24.04 -0.70
C ALA A 309 -15.49 23.56 -2.04
N ALA A 310 -14.34 24.12 -2.46
CA ALA A 310 -13.65 23.68 -3.66
C ALA A 310 -13.02 22.30 -3.48
N ARG A 311 -12.54 21.98 -2.28
CA ARG A 311 -11.96 20.66 -1.95
C ARG A 311 -12.99 19.56 -2.06
N GLU A 312 -14.21 19.76 -1.55
CA GLU A 312 -15.29 18.76 -1.63
C GLU A 312 -15.62 18.36 -3.06
N THR A 313 -15.44 19.26 -4.00
CA THR A 313 -15.74 19.04 -5.42
C THR A 313 -14.50 18.86 -6.30
N SER A 314 -13.29 18.82 -5.70
CA SER A 314 -12.03 18.67 -6.43
C SER A 314 -11.92 17.33 -7.16
N ASP A 315 -11.11 17.28 -8.20
CA ASP A 315 -10.96 16.07 -8.99
C ASP A 315 -10.22 14.98 -8.22
N THR A 316 -9.25 15.36 -7.37
CA THR A 316 -8.57 14.40 -6.48
C THR A 316 -9.52 13.73 -5.51
N ARG A 317 -10.42 14.52 -4.88
CA ARG A 317 -11.42 13.98 -3.96
C ARG A 317 -12.44 13.08 -4.67
N LYS A 318 -12.93 13.48 -5.83
CA LYS A 318 -13.82 12.63 -6.63
C LYS A 318 -13.15 11.29 -6.99
N PHE A 319 -11.87 11.35 -7.38
CA PHE A 319 -11.11 10.15 -7.68
C PHE A 319 -10.92 9.26 -6.44
N TYR A 320 -10.60 9.84 -5.29
CA TYR A 320 -10.55 9.13 -4.02
C TYR A 320 -11.89 8.46 -3.69
N LEU A 321 -12.99 9.21 -3.70
CA LEU A 321 -14.32 8.68 -3.35
C LEU A 321 -14.74 7.52 -4.26
N ALA A 322 -14.42 7.59 -5.55
CA ALA A 322 -14.77 6.56 -6.51
C ALA A 322 -13.88 5.29 -6.45
N ASN A 323 -12.70 5.36 -5.81
CA ASN A 323 -11.73 4.28 -5.89
C ASN A 323 -11.20 3.77 -4.56
N PHE A 324 -11.07 4.64 -3.53
CA PHE A 324 -10.35 4.34 -2.29
C PHE A 324 -11.22 4.51 -1.03
N SER A 325 -12.44 5.01 -1.16
CA SER A 325 -13.37 5.10 -0.01
C SER A 325 -13.84 3.72 0.43
N HIS A 326 -14.28 3.61 1.68
CA HIS A 326 -14.89 2.37 2.18
C HIS A 326 -16.10 1.92 1.36
N ASP A 327 -16.92 2.87 0.90
CA ASP A 327 -18.08 2.58 0.08
C ASP A 327 -17.68 2.04 -1.30
N ALA A 328 -16.69 2.65 -1.95
CA ALA A 328 -16.17 2.19 -3.24
C ALA A 328 -15.56 0.78 -3.14
N TYR A 329 -14.80 0.51 -2.08
CA TYR A 329 -14.26 -0.82 -1.82
C TYR A 329 -15.38 -1.84 -1.61
N ALA A 330 -16.35 -1.55 -0.73
CA ALA A 330 -17.44 -2.45 -0.42
C ALA A 330 -18.33 -2.74 -1.66
N GLU A 331 -18.59 -1.73 -2.49
CA GLU A 331 -19.33 -1.89 -3.74
C GLU A 331 -18.59 -2.79 -4.73
N LYS A 332 -17.31 -2.49 -4.98
CA LYS A 332 -16.48 -3.30 -5.91
C LYS A 332 -16.34 -4.75 -5.43
N ILE A 333 -16.06 -4.99 -4.15
CA ILE A 333 -15.97 -6.34 -3.60
C ILE A 333 -17.30 -7.07 -3.75
N ARG A 334 -18.42 -6.43 -3.43
CA ARG A 334 -19.76 -7.03 -3.59
C ARG A 334 -20.02 -7.43 -5.04
N ASP A 335 -19.73 -6.56 -6.01
CA ASP A 335 -20.02 -6.79 -7.42
C ASP A 335 -19.23 -7.97 -8.01
N ILE A 336 -17.98 -8.16 -7.56
CA ILE A 336 -17.14 -9.26 -8.06
C ILE A 336 -17.38 -10.59 -7.32
N VAL A 337 -17.87 -10.53 -6.07
CA VAL A 337 -18.06 -11.72 -5.20
C VAL A 337 -19.47 -12.31 -5.34
N LEU A 338 -20.52 -11.49 -5.44
CA LEU A 338 -21.90 -11.99 -5.56
C LEU A 338 -22.10 -13.05 -6.66
N PRO A 339 -21.49 -12.90 -7.86
CA PRO A 339 -21.62 -13.93 -8.90
C PRO A 339 -20.98 -15.28 -8.56
N LEU A 340 -20.16 -15.36 -7.51
CA LEU A 340 -19.53 -16.59 -7.05
C LEU A 340 -20.43 -17.38 -6.09
N VAL A 341 -21.24 -16.69 -5.29
CA VAL A 341 -22.10 -17.30 -4.27
C VAL A 341 -23.54 -17.55 -4.74
N THR A 342 -23.93 -16.99 -5.87
CA THR A 342 -25.30 -17.15 -6.44
C THR A 342 -25.40 -18.23 -7.51
N ARG A 343 -24.38 -19.07 -7.68
CA ARG A 343 -24.36 -20.17 -8.66
C ARG A 343 -24.95 -21.45 -8.12
#